data_facad27feda5bbc2e47103cb5281d5a5
#
_entry.id   facad27feda5bbc2e47103cb5281d5a5
#
_cell.length_a   1.000
_cell.length_b   1.000
_cell.length_c   1.000
_cell.angle_alpha   90.00
_cell.angle_beta   90.00
_cell.angle_gamma   90.00
#
_symmetry.space_group_name_H-M   'P 1'
#
loop_
_entity.id
_entity.type
_entity.pdbx_description
1 polymer ?
#
loop_
_entity_poly.entity_id
_entity_poly.type
_entity_poly.pdbx_seq_one_letter_code
_entity_poly.pdbx_strand_id
1 'polypeptide(L)'
;ITVEESNTFGIDLELTEGMRFDKGYISPYFVTDTESMEAVLEDPYILIVNSKISSLKDILPVLEQVMKSGKPLLVIAEDVEGEALAGLIVNKIRGTFKSVAVKAPGFGDRRKAMLADIAILTGGQVISEEVGLSLDAVTLDLLGKSRSVRVTKDECTIVDGAGDAEQIAGRVTQIRKEIENSDSDYDREKLQERLAKLAGGVA
;
A
#
# COMPACT_ATOMS: atom_id res chain seq x y z
N ILE A 1 4.47 -2.62 -16.47
CA ILE A 1 5.39 -3.79 -16.53
C ILE A 1 6.73 -3.36 -15.97
N THR A 2 7.17 -4.05 -14.95
CA THR A 2 8.48 -3.84 -14.35
C THR A 2 9.47 -4.80 -14.98
N VAL A 3 10.63 -4.31 -15.38
CA VAL A 3 11.71 -5.12 -15.96
C VAL A 3 12.86 -5.19 -14.96
N GLU A 4 13.26 -6.40 -14.60
CA GLU A 4 14.39 -6.66 -13.70
C GLU A 4 15.42 -7.54 -14.40
N GLU A 5 16.69 -7.37 -14.04
CA GLU A 5 17.75 -8.22 -14.51
C GLU A 5 17.80 -9.52 -13.71
N SER A 6 18.01 -10.61 -14.40
CA SER A 6 18.12 -11.93 -13.79
C SER A 6 19.37 -12.64 -14.29
N ASN A 7 19.86 -13.60 -13.52
CA ASN A 7 21.02 -14.42 -13.87
C ASN A 7 20.70 -15.56 -14.84
N THR A 8 19.48 -15.65 -15.32
CA THR A 8 19.05 -16.67 -16.29
C THR A 8 19.11 -16.15 -17.71
N PHE A 9 19.31 -17.06 -18.67
CA PHE A 9 19.24 -16.71 -20.08
C PHE A 9 17.80 -16.60 -20.55
N GLY A 10 17.50 -15.53 -21.30
CA GLY A 10 16.18 -15.30 -21.90
C GLY A 10 15.37 -14.25 -21.14
N ILE A 11 14.14 -14.09 -21.58
CA ILE A 11 13.17 -13.17 -20.97
C ILE A 11 12.03 -14.02 -20.40
N ASP A 12 11.90 -13.99 -19.09
CA ASP A 12 10.79 -14.62 -18.39
C ASP A 12 9.79 -13.57 -17.92
N LEU A 13 8.51 -13.85 -18.11
CA LEU A 13 7.41 -13.01 -17.65
C LEU A 13 6.66 -13.75 -16.54
N GLU A 14 6.73 -13.21 -15.33
CA GLU A 14 5.92 -13.69 -14.21
C GLU A 14 4.77 -12.73 -13.97
N LEU A 15 3.54 -13.26 -13.96
CA LEU A 15 2.33 -12.53 -13.62
C LEU A 15 1.85 -13.00 -12.25
N THR A 16 1.77 -12.09 -11.30
CA THR A 16 1.22 -12.36 -9.97
C THR A 16 0.08 -11.39 -9.67
N GLU A 17 -0.86 -11.80 -8.83
CA GLU A 17 -1.89 -10.91 -8.33
C GLU A 17 -1.24 -9.85 -7.46
N GLY A 18 -1.59 -8.59 -7.69
CA GLY A 18 -1.00 -7.49 -6.95
C GLY A 18 -1.29 -6.14 -7.59
N MET A 19 -0.67 -5.12 -7.05
CA MET A 19 -0.84 -3.75 -7.52
C MET A 19 0.47 -2.98 -7.39
N ARG A 20 0.78 -2.17 -8.38
CA ARG A 20 1.88 -1.21 -8.33
C ARG A 20 1.34 0.21 -8.49
N PHE A 21 1.81 1.13 -7.68
CA PHE A 21 1.52 2.55 -7.83
C PHE A 21 2.79 3.40 -7.72
N ASP A 22 2.75 4.59 -8.32
CA ASP A 22 3.93 5.43 -8.52
C ASP A 22 4.20 6.35 -7.32
N LYS A 23 4.33 5.75 -6.14
CA LYS A 23 4.75 6.41 -4.91
C LYS A 23 5.80 5.56 -4.21
N GLY A 24 6.97 6.13 -3.99
CA GLY A 24 8.05 5.46 -3.28
C GLY A 24 8.04 5.72 -1.78
N TYR A 25 9.07 5.23 -1.11
CA TYR A 25 9.22 5.45 0.33
C TYR A 25 9.40 6.95 0.64
N ILE A 26 8.84 7.36 1.78
CA ILE A 26 8.93 8.75 2.25
C ILE A 26 10.37 9.10 2.65
N SER A 27 11.14 8.12 3.12
CA SER A 27 12.52 8.32 3.52
C SER A 27 13.42 7.18 3.03
N PRO A 28 14.63 7.47 2.54
CA PRO A 28 15.59 6.44 2.15
C PRO A 28 16.09 5.60 3.34
N TYR A 29 15.86 6.01 4.55
CA TYR A 29 16.21 5.22 5.74
C TYR A 29 15.34 3.96 5.89
N PHE A 30 14.24 3.84 5.15
CA PHE A 30 13.42 2.62 5.13
C PHE A 30 14.01 1.50 4.27
N VAL A 31 15.03 1.77 3.49
CA VAL A 31 15.66 0.79 2.59
C VAL A 31 16.20 -0.41 3.38
N THR A 32 15.89 -1.61 2.91
CA THR A 32 16.40 -2.88 3.47
C THR A 32 17.59 -3.41 2.67
N ASP A 33 17.66 -3.12 1.39
CA ASP A 33 18.76 -3.45 0.50
C ASP A 33 19.39 -2.16 -0.03
N THR A 34 20.57 -1.84 0.47
CA THR A 34 21.27 -0.59 0.13
C THR A 34 21.90 -0.61 -1.27
N GLU A 35 22.14 -1.78 -1.85
CA GLU A 35 22.70 -1.88 -3.20
C GLU A 35 21.64 -1.51 -4.25
N SER A 36 20.45 -2.07 -4.14
CA SER A 36 19.32 -1.77 -5.03
C SER A 36 18.52 -0.55 -4.62
N MET A 37 18.74 -0.02 -3.41
CA MET A 37 17.95 1.06 -2.81
C MET A 37 16.47 0.73 -2.76
N GLU A 38 16.17 -0.50 -2.36
CA GLU A 38 14.81 -1.01 -2.21
C GLU A 38 14.50 -1.39 -0.77
N ALA A 39 13.23 -1.24 -0.40
CA ALA A 39 12.68 -1.80 0.82
C ALA A 39 11.81 -3.00 0.45
N VAL A 40 12.14 -4.18 0.97
CA VAL A 40 11.38 -5.41 0.74
C VAL A 40 10.84 -5.89 2.07
N LEU A 41 9.52 -6.07 2.13
CA LEU A 41 8.82 -6.59 3.30
C LEU A 41 8.21 -7.95 2.95
N GLU A 42 8.52 -8.96 3.76
CA GLU A 42 7.97 -10.30 3.62
C GLU A 42 6.79 -10.50 4.59
N ASP A 43 5.65 -10.89 4.05
CA ASP A 43 4.42 -11.14 4.82
C ASP A 43 4.01 -9.95 5.72
N PRO A 44 3.97 -8.71 5.18
CA PRO A 44 3.70 -7.52 5.98
C PRO A 44 2.22 -7.33 6.29
N TYR A 45 1.95 -6.62 7.38
CA TYR A 45 0.69 -5.91 7.55
C TYR A 45 0.71 -4.60 6.76
N ILE A 46 -0.46 -4.16 6.29
CA ILE A 46 -0.61 -2.93 5.51
C ILE A 46 -1.63 -2.03 6.22
N LEU A 47 -1.17 -0.88 6.68
CA LEU A 47 -2.01 0.15 7.28
C LEU A 47 -2.33 1.20 6.22
N ILE A 48 -3.62 1.42 5.99
CA ILE A 48 -4.11 2.35 4.96
C ILE A 48 -4.89 3.46 5.67
N VAL A 49 -4.39 4.69 5.59
CA VAL A 49 -4.95 5.85 6.30
C VAL A 49 -5.22 6.99 5.33
N ASN A 50 -6.42 7.52 5.33
CA ASN A 50 -6.79 8.68 4.50
C ASN A 50 -6.59 10.00 5.25
N SER A 51 -5.42 10.18 5.83
CA SER A 51 -5.02 11.41 6.52
C SER A 51 -3.50 11.45 6.68
N LYS A 52 -3.00 12.58 7.15
CA LYS A 52 -1.59 12.70 7.53
C LYS A 52 -1.38 12.09 8.91
N ILE A 53 -0.22 11.46 9.10
CA ILE A 53 0.22 10.93 10.39
C ILE A 53 1.45 11.73 10.80
N SER A 54 1.34 12.51 11.87
CA SER A 54 2.43 13.34 12.37
C SER A 54 2.80 13.04 13.82
N SER A 55 1.83 12.58 14.62
CA SER A 55 2.05 12.28 16.02
C SER A 55 2.34 10.79 16.24
N LEU A 56 3.45 10.49 16.89
CA LEU A 56 3.80 9.11 17.27
C LEU A 56 2.73 8.50 18.19
N LYS A 57 2.13 9.29 19.04
CA LYS A 57 1.06 8.87 19.94
C LYS A 57 -0.12 8.26 19.21
N ASP A 58 -0.48 8.80 18.05
CA ASP A 58 -1.63 8.31 17.28
C ASP A 58 -1.37 6.95 16.64
N ILE A 59 -0.15 6.70 16.18
CA ILE A 59 0.22 5.45 15.51
C ILE A 59 0.75 4.40 16.46
N LEU A 60 1.17 4.77 17.65
CA LEU A 60 1.82 3.88 18.61
C LEU A 60 1.00 2.63 18.95
N PRO A 61 -0.33 2.69 19.19
CA PRO A 61 -1.12 1.50 19.45
C PRO A 61 -1.07 0.46 18.32
N VAL A 62 -1.09 0.90 17.08
CA VAL A 62 -0.95 0.01 15.92
C VAL A 62 0.45 -0.60 15.87
N LEU A 63 1.48 0.21 16.06
CA LEU A 63 2.86 -0.25 16.05
C LEU A 63 3.12 -1.31 17.11
N GLU A 64 2.58 -1.14 18.32
CA GLU A 64 2.72 -2.12 19.39
C GLU A 64 2.09 -3.46 19.03
N GLN A 65 0.90 -3.46 18.45
CA GLN A 65 0.22 -4.67 18.01
C GLN A 65 1.00 -5.40 16.91
N VAL A 66 1.51 -4.66 15.92
CA VAL A 66 2.29 -5.23 14.82
C VAL A 66 3.63 -5.75 15.30
N MET A 67 4.28 -5.04 16.21
CA MET A 67 5.53 -5.50 16.84
C MET A 67 5.37 -6.82 17.58
N LYS A 68 4.26 -7.00 18.28
CA LYS A 68 3.94 -8.26 18.96
C LYS A 68 3.74 -9.42 18.00
N SER A 69 3.27 -9.15 16.79
CA SER A 69 3.08 -10.17 15.77
C SER A 69 4.39 -10.65 15.13
N GLY A 70 5.46 -9.86 15.25
CA GLY A 70 6.74 -10.13 14.61
C GLY A 70 6.78 -9.85 13.11
N LYS A 71 5.71 -9.32 12.54
CA LYS A 71 5.62 -9.02 11.09
C LYS A 71 6.00 -7.57 10.80
N PRO A 72 6.52 -7.29 9.59
CA PRO A 72 6.76 -5.91 9.17
C PRO A 72 5.45 -5.17 8.85
N LEU A 73 5.54 -3.85 8.74
CA LEU A 73 4.40 -2.97 8.45
C LEU A 73 4.70 -2.05 7.26
N LEU A 74 3.77 -2.01 6.31
CA LEU A 74 3.71 -0.96 5.30
C LEU A 74 2.65 0.06 5.72
N VAL A 75 3.01 1.33 5.80
CA VAL A 75 2.08 2.43 6.09
C VAL A 75 1.81 3.20 4.80
N ILE A 76 0.56 3.26 4.39
CA ILE A 76 0.11 4.07 3.26
C ILE A 76 -0.80 5.15 3.83
N ALA A 77 -0.37 6.40 3.73
CA ALA A 77 -1.08 7.55 4.28
C ALA A 77 -0.96 8.75 3.35
N GLU A 78 -1.75 9.78 3.57
CA GLU A 78 -1.61 11.04 2.83
C GLU A 78 -0.19 11.58 2.96
N ASP A 79 0.36 11.56 4.16
CA ASP A 79 1.77 11.79 4.45
C ASP A 79 2.11 11.22 5.84
N VAL A 80 3.37 10.90 6.06
CA VAL A 80 3.89 10.55 7.38
C VAL A 80 5.06 11.49 7.68
N GLU A 81 4.94 12.28 8.72
CA GLU A 81 5.89 13.34 9.03
C GLU A 81 6.16 13.45 10.53
N GLY A 82 7.06 14.34 10.92
CA GLY A 82 7.33 14.68 12.32
C GLY A 82 7.72 13.49 13.19
N GLU A 83 7.16 13.43 14.38
CA GLU A 83 7.47 12.40 15.38
C GLU A 83 7.10 10.98 14.90
N ALA A 84 6.02 10.85 14.14
CA ALA A 84 5.60 9.55 13.61
C ALA A 84 6.65 8.99 12.65
N LEU A 85 7.14 9.80 11.73
CA LEU A 85 8.19 9.40 10.80
C LEU A 85 9.49 9.07 11.52
N ALA A 86 9.91 9.93 12.45
CA ALA A 86 11.12 9.72 13.24
C ALA A 86 11.05 8.43 14.05
N GLY A 87 9.91 8.15 14.67
CA GLY A 87 9.70 6.93 15.43
C GLY A 87 9.80 5.67 14.59
N LEU A 88 9.22 5.67 13.40
CA LEU A 88 9.34 4.54 12.45
C LEU A 88 10.79 4.31 12.03
N ILE A 89 11.50 5.37 11.67
CA ILE A 89 12.90 5.30 11.24
C ILE A 89 13.81 4.78 12.36
N VAL A 90 13.65 5.30 13.57
CA VAL A 90 14.48 4.89 14.72
C VAL A 90 14.30 3.40 15.04
N ASN A 91 13.05 2.92 15.05
CA ASN A 91 12.79 1.49 15.32
C ASN A 91 13.31 0.60 14.20
N LYS A 92 13.26 1.04 12.96
CA LYS A 92 13.84 0.31 11.82
C LYS A 92 15.36 0.22 11.95
N ILE A 93 16.03 1.33 12.26
CA ILE A 93 17.50 1.39 12.42
C ILE A 93 17.96 0.50 13.59
N ARG A 94 17.21 0.50 14.68
CA ARG A 94 17.49 -0.36 15.85
C ARG A 94 17.22 -1.84 15.59
N GLY A 95 16.59 -2.19 14.47
CA GLY A 95 16.22 -3.56 14.15
C GLY A 95 15.06 -4.11 14.99
N THR A 96 14.39 -3.26 15.75
CA THR A 96 13.27 -3.67 16.62
C THR A 96 12.02 -3.93 15.79
N PHE A 97 11.86 -3.20 14.69
CA PHE A 97 10.64 -3.22 13.91
C PHE A 97 10.93 -2.77 12.47
N LYS A 98 10.57 -3.62 11.51
CA LYS A 98 10.68 -3.27 10.09
C LYS A 98 9.42 -2.57 9.63
N SER A 99 9.56 -1.39 9.08
CA SER A 99 8.45 -0.63 8.51
C SER A 99 8.90 0.17 7.31
N VAL A 100 7.93 0.50 6.46
CA VAL A 100 8.11 1.44 5.35
C VAL A 100 6.88 2.32 5.31
N ALA A 101 7.07 3.63 5.15
CA ALA A 101 5.99 4.57 4.95
C ALA A 101 6.02 5.10 3.53
N VAL A 102 4.88 5.09 2.86
CA VAL A 102 4.69 5.63 1.51
C VAL A 102 3.50 6.58 1.50
N LYS A 103 3.52 7.53 0.56
CA LYS A 103 2.38 8.42 0.36
C LYS A 103 1.30 7.69 -0.45
N ALA A 104 0.05 8.00 -0.13
CA ALA A 104 -1.09 7.49 -0.87
C ALA A 104 -1.10 8.04 -2.30
N PRO A 105 -1.47 7.21 -3.31
CA PRO A 105 -1.57 7.68 -4.68
C PRO A 105 -2.79 8.57 -4.89
N GLY A 106 -2.68 9.52 -5.83
CA GLY A 106 -3.78 10.40 -6.21
C GLY A 106 -4.02 11.56 -5.24
N PHE A 107 -5.08 12.30 -5.51
CA PHE A 107 -5.49 13.48 -4.75
C PHE A 107 -7.01 13.49 -4.57
N GLY A 108 -7.50 14.04 -3.46
CA GLY A 108 -8.93 14.24 -3.20
C GLY A 108 -9.73 12.95 -3.25
N ASP A 109 -10.85 12.96 -3.96
CA ASP A 109 -11.74 11.80 -4.07
C ASP A 109 -11.10 10.61 -4.81
N ARG A 110 -10.17 10.87 -5.71
CA ARG A 110 -9.40 9.80 -6.37
C ARG A 110 -8.51 9.07 -5.40
N ARG A 111 -7.87 9.79 -4.47
CA ARG A 111 -7.09 9.18 -3.40
C ARG A 111 -7.95 8.24 -2.57
N LYS A 112 -9.15 8.67 -2.17
CA LYS A 112 -10.10 7.83 -1.44
C LYS A 112 -10.43 6.56 -2.20
N ALA A 113 -10.71 6.69 -3.50
CA ALA A 113 -11.03 5.56 -4.36
C ALA A 113 -9.85 4.59 -4.51
N MET A 114 -8.64 5.12 -4.71
CA MET A 114 -7.43 4.31 -4.84
C MET A 114 -7.06 3.61 -3.54
N LEU A 115 -7.22 4.28 -2.40
CA LEU A 115 -7.03 3.65 -1.09
C LEU A 115 -8.04 2.53 -0.84
N ALA A 116 -9.29 2.72 -1.24
CA ALA A 116 -10.31 1.69 -1.17
C ALA A 116 -9.97 0.48 -2.06
N ASP A 117 -9.42 0.71 -3.25
CA ASP A 117 -8.96 -0.36 -4.14
C ASP A 117 -7.83 -1.17 -3.48
N ILE A 118 -6.87 -0.50 -2.87
CA ILE A 118 -5.76 -1.15 -2.14
C ILE A 118 -6.30 -1.95 -0.95
N ALA A 119 -7.25 -1.39 -0.20
CA ALA A 119 -7.86 -2.06 0.94
C ALA A 119 -8.57 -3.36 0.52
N ILE A 120 -9.33 -3.32 -0.55
CA ILE A 120 -10.01 -4.50 -1.08
C ILE A 120 -9.00 -5.55 -1.56
N LEU A 121 -7.95 -5.13 -2.24
CA LEU A 121 -6.91 -6.03 -2.75
C LEU A 121 -6.17 -6.75 -1.62
N THR A 122 -5.95 -6.09 -0.51
CA THR A 122 -5.16 -6.61 0.62
C THR A 122 -6.00 -7.17 1.76
N GLY A 123 -7.32 -7.04 1.70
CA GLY A 123 -8.22 -7.51 2.75
C GLY A 123 -8.27 -6.62 3.98
N GLY A 124 -7.79 -5.38 3.88
CA GLY A 124 -7.82 -4.39 4.95
C GLY A 124 -8.99 -3.41 4.84
N GLN A 125 -8.94 -2.38 5.66
CA GLN A 125 -9.88 -1.26 5.61
C GLN A 125 -9.13 0.07 5.61
N VAL A 126 -9.69 1.05 4.92
CA VAL A 126 -9.18 2.42 4.98
C VAL A 126 -9.58 3.04 6.31
N ILE A 127 -8.58 3.51 7.05
CA ILE A 127 -8.79 4.20 8.31
C ILE A 127 -9.08 5.67 7.99
N SER A 128 -10.29 6.09 8.28
CA SER A 128 -10.78 7.44 8.00
C SER A 128 -11.81 7.84 9.04
N GLU A 129 -11.78 9.10 9.45
CA GLU A 129 -12.80 9.66 10.34
C GLU A 129 -14.19 9.64 9.71
N GLU A 130 -14.28 9.74 8.38
CA GLU A 130 -15.54 9.70 7.64
C GLU A 130 -16.31 8.38 7.83
N VAL A 131 -15.61 7.28 8.06
CA VAL A 131 -16.20 5.96 8.32
C VAL A 131 -16.19 5.61 9.81
N GLY A 132 -15.86 6.55 10.68
CA GLY A 132 -15.86 6.38 12.12
C GLY A 132 -14.66 5.58 12.66
N LEU A 133 -13.60 5.41 11.87
CA LEU A 133 -12.39 4.73 12.28
C LEU A 133 -11.31 5.73 12.65
N SER A 134 -10.76 5.61 13.85
CA SER A 134 -9.62 6.40 14.31
C SER A 134 -8.36 5.54 14.41
N LEU A 135 -7.21 6.13 14.16
CA LEU A 135 -5.94 5.44 14.09
C LEU A 135 -5.55 4.77 15.42
N ASP A 136 -5.89 5.40 16.54
CA ASP A 136 -5.59 4.88 17.88
C ASP A 136 -6.46 3.67 18.28
N ALA A 137 -7.57 3.44 17.58
CA ALA A 137 -8.48 2.33 17.83
C ALA A 137 -8.33 1.18 16.82
N VAL A 138 -7.33 1.22 15.96
CA VAL A 138 -7.11 0.18 14.93
C VAL A 138 -6.60 -1.11 15.56
N THR A 139 -7.17 -2.23 15.11
CA THR A 139 -6.74 -3.59 15.48
C THR A 139 -6.14 -4.30 14.28
N LEU A 140 -5.45 -5.42 14.49
CA LEU A 140 -4.78 -6.16 13.41
C LEU A 140 -5.73 -6.66 12.33
N ASP A 141 -6.98 -6.94 12.68
CA ASP A 141 -8.00 -7.41 11.72
C ASP A 141 -8.44 -6.33 10.72
N LEU A 142 -8.19 -5.05 11.01
CA LEU A 142 -8.44 -3.94 10.08
C LEU A 142 -7.28 -3.69 9.12
N LEU A 143 -6.12 -4.29 9.37
CA LEU A 143 -4.95 -4.14 8.51
C LEU A 143 -5.02 -5.08 7.31
N GLY A 144 -4.55 -4.61 6.15
CA GLY A 144 -4.36 -5.45 4.98
C GLY A 144 -3.15 -6.36 5.13
N LYS A 145 -3.05 -7.34 4.26
CA LYS A 145 -1.96 -8.31 4.21
C LYS A 145 -1.58 -8.62 2.78
N SER A 146 -0.32 -8.94 2.56
CA SER A 146 0.16 -9.48 1.29
C SER A 146 1.33 -10.43 1.53
N ARG A 147 1.71 -11.18 0.50
CA ARG A 147 2.88 -12.06 0.58
C ARG A 147 4.17 -11.24 0.68
N SER A 148 4.30 -10.20 -0.13
CA SER A 148 5.45 -9.30 -0.07
C SER A 148 5.09 -7.91 -0.57
N VAL A 149 5.91 -6.93 -0.18
CA VAL A 149 5.84 -5.56 -0.67
C VAL A 149 7.25 -5.11 -1.03
N ARG A 150 7.40 -4.53 -2.20
CA ARG A 150 8.66 -3.94 -2.64
C ARG A 150 8.46 -2.44 -2.87
N VAL A 151 9.27 -1.63 -2.24
CA VAL A 151 9.20 -0.17 -2.36
C VAL A 151 10.55 0.36 -2.84
N THR A 152 10.52 1.12 -3.92
CA THR A 152 11.67 1.86 -4.42
C THR A 152 11.49 3.34 -4.12
N LYS A 153 12.40 4.15 -4.59
CA LYS A 153 12.31 5.61 -4.51
C LYS A 153 11.02 6.16 -5.15
N ASP A 154 10.55 5.53 -6.20
CA ASP A 154 9.47 6.05 -7.05
C ASP A 154 8.21 5.17 -7.10
N GLU A 155 8.30 3.93 -6.64
CA GLU A 155 7.23 2.94 -6.83
C GLU A 155 7.03 2.08 -5.58
N CYS A 156 5.79 1.64 -5.40
CA CYS A 156 5.42 0.63 -4.41
C CYS A 156 4.68 -0.50 -5.12
N THR A 157 5.14 -1.73 -4.93
CA THR A 157 4.54 -2.93 -5.51
C THR A 157 4.08 -3.86 -4.39
N ILE A 158 2.78 -4.15 -4.38
CA ILE A 158 2.16 -5.11 -3.46
C ILE A 158 1.95 -6.40 -4.23
N VAL A 159 2.51 -7.50 -3.74
CA VAL A 159 2.46 -8.81 -4.40
C VAL A 159 1.60 -9.77 -3.58
N ASP A 160 0.68 -10.48 -4.24
CA ASP A 160 -0.24 -11.44 -3.63
C ASP A 160 -0.99 -10.87 -2.42
N GLY A 161 -1.83 -9.87 -2.67
CA GLY A 161 -2.71 -9.33 -1.65
C GLY A 161 -3.69 -10.38 -1.11
N ALA A 162 -3.97 -10.33 0.17
CA ALA A 162 -4.84 -11.30 0.86
C ALA A 162 -6.34 -10.99 0.76
N GLY A 163 -6.73 -10.12 -0.17
CA GLY A 163 -8.13 -9.76 -0.36
C GLY A 163 -8.99 -10.92 -0.89
N ASP A 164 -10.28 -10.84 -0.61
CA ASP A 164 -11.26 -11.79 -1.10
C ASP A 164 -11.49 -11.60 -2.61
N ALA A 165 -11.35 -12.68 -3.37
CA ALA A 165 -11.52 -12.67 -4.82
C ALA A 165 -12.91 -12.17 -5.25
N GLU A 166 -13.96 -12.47 -4.50
CA GLU A 166 -15.32 -12.00 -4.80
C GLU A 166 -15.45 -10.48 -4.60
N GLN A 167 -14.84 -9.95 -3.56
CA GLN A 167 -14.83 -8.50 -3.31
C GLN A 167 -14.02 -7.75 -4.37
N ILE A 168 -12.90 -8.30 -4.79
CA ILE A 168 -12.07 -7.75 -5.87
C ILE A 168 -12.87 -7.73 -7.18
N ALA A 169 -13.51 -8.85 -7.52
CA ALA A 169 -14.35 -8.96 -8.72
C ALA A 169 -15.54 -7.98 -8.67
N GLY A 170 -16.18 -7.81 -7.52
CA GLY A 170 -17.25 -6.83 -7.32
C GLY A 170 -16.78 -5.40 -7.51
N ARG A 171 -15.59 -5.06 -7.04
CA ARG A 171 -15.00 -3.73 -7.23
C ARG A 171 -14.67 -3.47 -8.70
N VAL A 172 -14.11 -4.46 -9.39
CA VAL A 172 -13.85 -4.40 -10.84
C VAL A 172 -15.15 -4.12 -11.61
N THR A 173 -16.22 -4.83 -11.29
CA THR A 173 -17.53 -4.64 -11.91
C THR A 173 -18.07 -3.22 -11.65
N GLN A 174 -17.93 -2.72 -10.45
CA GLN A 174 -18.33 -1.36 -10.10
C GLN A 174 -17.59 -0.31 -10.92
N ILE A 175 -16.26 -0.45 -11.05
CA ILE A 175 -15.44 0.47 -11.82
C ILE A 175 -15.84 0.44 -13.30
N ARG A 176 -16.10 -0.73 -13.86
CA ARG A 176 -16.57 -0.87 -15.24
C ARG A 176 -17.89 -0.15 -15.49
N LYS A 177 -18.82 -0.22 -14.55
CA LYS A 177 -20.09 0.53 -14.63
C LYS A 177 -19.87 2.05 -14.57
N GLU A 178 -18.95 2.49 -13.71
CA GLU A 178 -18.61 3.91 -13.65
C GLU A 178 -18.00 4.41 -14.97
N ILE A 179 -17.17 3.61 -15.62
CA ILE A 179 -16.61 3.91 -16.94
C ILE A 179 -17.73 4.09 -17.99
N GLU A 180 -18.69 3.16 -18.01
CA GLU A 180 -19.82 3.22 -18.95
C GLU A 180 -20.70 4.46 -18.73
N ASN A 181 -20.86 4.89 -17.48
CA ASN A 181 -21.70 6.02 -17.11
C ASN A 181 -20.98 7.37 -17.07
N SER A 182 -19.66 7.38 -17.32
CA SER A 182 -18.89 8.62 -17.28
C SER A 182 -19.04 9.44 -18.56
N ASP A 183 -19.35 10.73 -18.42
CA ASP A 183 -19.44 11.67 -19.51
C ASP A 183 -18.11 12.40 -19.80
N SER A 184 -17.13 12.24 -18.93
CA SER A 184 -15.82 12.88 -19.02
C SER A 184 -14.78 11.90 -19.54
N ASP A 185 -14.10 12.23 -20.64
CA ASP A 185 -13.00 11.40 -21.16
C ASP A 185 -11.84 11.30 -20.18
N TYR A 186 -11.56 12.38 -19.45
CA TYR A 186 -10.53 12.41 -18.41
C TYR A 186 -10.86 11.47 -17.24
N ASP A 187 -12.08 11.52 -16.72
CA ASP A 187 -12.53 10.66 -15.64
C ASP A 187 -12.56 9.19 -16.08
N ARG A 188 -12.98 8.95 -17.31
CA ARG A 188 -12.99 7.60 -17.90
C ARG A 188 -11.57 7.04 -17.98
N GLU A 189 -10.60 7.83 -18.40
CA GLU A 189 -9.18 7.44 -18.45
C GLU A 189 -8.66 7.07 -17.05
N LYS A 190 -8.97 7.87 -16.03
CA LYS A 190 -8.56 7.60 -14.65
C LYS A 190 -9.23 6.35 -14.07
N LEU A 191 -10.46 6.10 -14.40
CA LEU A 191 -11.17 4.87 -14.04
C LEU A 191 -10.55 3.65 -14.72
N GLN A 192 -10.16 3.77 -15.98
CA GLN A 192 -9.47 2.70 -16.72
C GLN A 192 -8.11 2.38 -16.13
N GLU A 193 -7.36 3.38 -15.65
CA GLU A 193 -6.10 3.19 -14.94
C GLU A 193 -6.31 2.38 -13.65
N ARG A 194 -7.32 2.71 -12.87
CA ARG A 194 -7.68 1.97 -11.65
C ARG A 194 -8.08 0.53 -11.97
N LEU A 195 -8.89 0.35 -13.00
CA LEU A 195 -9.32 -0.98 -13.46
C LEU A 195 -8.12 -1.83 -13.85
N ALA A 196 -7.18 -1.27 -14.61
CA ALA A 196 -5.99 -1.98 -15.04
C ALA A 196 -5.11 -2.40 -13.86
N LYS A 197 -4.95 -1.54 -12.85
CA LYS A 197 -4.18 -1.85 -11.64
C LYS A 197 -4.83 -2.96 -10.81
N LEU A 198 -6.14 -2.92 -10.67
CA LEU A 198 -6.88 -3.86 -9.82
C LEU A 198 -7.04 -5.24 -10.48
N ALA A 199 -7.31 -5.26 -11.79
CA ALA A 199 -7.59 -6.48 -12.54
C ALA A 199 -6.35 -7.07 -13.25
N GLY A 200 -5.35 -6.25 -13.52
CA GLY A 200 -4.22 -6.62 -14.37
C GLY A 200 -3.08 -7.37 -13.67
N GLY A 201 -3.05 -7.35 -12.35
CA GLY A 201 -1.95 -7.95 -11.60
C GLY A 201 -0.62 -7.23 -11.78
N VAL A 202 0.47 -7.90 -11.41
CA VAL A 202 1.85 -7.40 -11.50
C VAL A 202 2.70 -8.37 -12.29
N ALA A 203 3.49 -7.86 -13.20
CA ALA A 203 4.42 -8.66 -13.99
C ALA A 203 5.87 -8.52 -13.47
#